data_e6ca7bde14e32f636ff14726acd86be6
#
_entry.id   e6ca7bde14e32f636ff14726acd86be6
#
_cell.length_a   1.000
_cell.length_b   1.000
_cell.length_c   1.000
_cell.angle_alpha   90.00
_cell.angle_beta   90.00
_cell.angle_gamma   90.00
#
_symmetry.space_group_name_H-M   'P 1'
#
loop_
_entity.id
_entity.type
_entity.pdbx_description
1 polymer ?
#
loop_
_entity_poly.entity_id
_entity_poly.type
_entity_poly.pdbx_seq_one_letter_code
_entity_poly.pdbx_strand_id
1 'polypeptide(L)'
;MSNRYAGLVVTLIVLVGVLIAGVAQTPVAGKTLAVAGHTGQAAVVQMNGKTYVDLESLARLTGGSLSFQANQTTLTLPSAPVSAPPAPAPAPAAKPGFSVEFLKAGIEEMSVIREWRSALVNAVQTNSPVNDDWVSGYRRAADSRLALADAAASTDSDRQAMGMLRNEFNNMQQMSDQFLTMRKNMNYISPDSFDNNPLDQKIMNCSRALGAMAASGQVQDDISCH
;
A
#
# COMPACT_ATOMS: atom_id res chain seq x y z
N MET A 1 -19.23 -76.87 21.15
CA MET A 1 -18.17 -76.06 20.46
C MET A 1 -18.44 -74.57 20.63
N SER A 2 -18.46 -74.02 21.86
CA SER A 2 -18.89 -72.60 22.04
C SER A 2 -18.13 -71.79 23.09
N ASN A 3 -17.09 -72.31 23.74
CA ASN A 3 -16.49 -71.59 24.85
C ASN A 3 -15.01 -71.17 24.66
N ARG A 4 -14.45 -71.42 23.46
CA ARG A 4 -13.02 -71.06 23.20
C ARG A 4 -12.82 -69.68 22.60
N TYR A 5 -13.89 -69.09 22.06
CA TYR A 5 -13.80 -67.77 21.43
C TYR A 5 -14.09 -66.58 22.37
N ALA A 6 -14.82 -66.85 23.48
CA ALA A 6 -15.12 -65.80 24.46
C ALA A 6 -13.88 -65.29 25.21
N GLY A 7 -12.92 -66.16 25.48
CA GLY A 7 -11.68 -65.78 26.16
C GLY A 7 -10.71 -64.98 25.29
N LEU A 8 -10.72 -65.20 23.97
CA LEU A 8 -9.81 -64.55 23.04
C LEU A 8 -10.25 -63.15 22.69
N VAL A 9 -11.54 -62.90 22.66
CA VAL A 9 -12.11 -61.54 22.40
C VAL A 9 -11.90 -60.62 23.63
N VAL A 10 -12.04 -61.12 24.85
CA VAL A 10 -11.81 -60.30 26.06
C VAL A 10 -10.33 -59.96 26.24
N THR A 11 -9.42 -60.84 25.86
CA THR A 11 -7.98 -60.56 25.95
C THR A 11 -7.52 -59.58 24.91
N LEU A 12 -8.17 -59.55 23.72
CA LEU A 12 -7.85 -58.59 22.65
C LEU A 12 -8.33 -57.19 22.99
N ILE A 13 -9.48 -57.05 23.66
CA ILE A 13 -10.04 -55.73 24.06
C ILE A 13 -9.22 -55.10 25.19
N VAL A 14 -8.66 -55.91 26.10
CA VAL A 14 -7.80 -55.37 27.17
C VAL A 14 -6.43 -54.95 26.63
N LEU A 15 -5.92 -55.61 25.57
CA LEU A 15 -4.63 -55.24 24.97
C LEU A 15 -4.68 -53.97 24.11
N VAL A 16 -5.84 -53.63 23.52
CA VAL A 16 -6.03 -52.39 22.72
C VAL A 16 -6.29 -51.20 23.65
N GLY A 17 -6.80 -51.41 24.87
CA GLY A 17 -7.08 -50.34 25.83
C GLY A 17 -5.83 -49.75 26.52
N VAL A 18 -4.69 -50.38 26.47
CA VAL A 18 -3.46 -49.94 27.17
C VAL A 18 -2.52 -49.11 26.28
N LEU A 19 -2.78 -49.05 24.96
CA LEU A 19 -1.91 -48.32 24.01
C LEU A 19 -2.32 -46.85 23.79
N ILE A 20 -3.32 -46.32 24.50
CA ILE A 20 -3.64 -44.88 24.52
C ILE A 20 -3.14 -44.24 25.81
N ALA A 21 -1.95 -44.60 26.22
CA ALA A 21 -1.25 -43.93 27.29
C ALA A 21 -0.37 -42.83 26.70
N GLY A 22 -0.95 -41.63 26.67
CA GLY A 22 -0.19 -40.40 26.93
C GLY A 22 1.02 -40.15 26.05
N VAL A 23 0.82 -39.51 24.89
CA VAL A 23 1.84 -38.61 24.41
C VAL A 23 1.84 -37.42 25.36
N ALA A 24 2.52 -37.55 26.49
CA ALA A 24 2.93 -36.43 27.32
C ALA A 24 3.87 -35.60 26.44
N GLN A 25 3.35 -34.52 25.88
CA GLN A 25 4.16 -33.52 25.20
C GLN A 25 5.06 -32.91 26.27
N THR A 26 6.30 -33.34 26.29
CA THR A 26 7.35 -32.70 27.09
C THR A 26 7.45 -31.25 26.59
N PRO A 27 7.32 -30.25 27.48
CA PRO A 27 7.57 -28.87 27.09
C PRO A 27 9.04 -28.80 26.65
N VAL A 28 9.23 -28.41 25.38
CA VAL A 28 10.57 -28.10 24.86
C VAL A 28 11.03 -26.85 25.59
N ALA A 29 11.87 -27.07 26.60
CA ALA A 29 12.50 -26.01 27.36
C ALA A 29 13.39 -25.18 26.43
N GLY A 30 13.18 -23.87 26.36
CA GLY A 30 14.25 -23.03 25.88
C GLY A 30 13.90 -21.71 25.20
N LYS A 31 12.65 -21.40 24.88
CA LYS A 31 12.35 -20.06 24.34
C LYS A 31 11.65 -19.19 25.38
N THR A 32 12.17 -18.00 25.59
CA THR A 32 11.58 -17.02 26.50
C THR A 32 11.20 -15.75 25.71
N LEU A 33 10.10 -15.12 26.11
CA LEU A 33 9.69 -13.80 25.63
C LEU A 33 10.19 -12.74 26.60
N ALA A 34 10.95 -11.78 26.09
CA ALA A 34 11.28 -10.55 26.80
C ALA A 34 10.45 -9.41 26.20
N VAL A 35 9.92 -8.52 27.04
CA VAL A 35 9.17 -7.36 26.61
C VAL A 35 10.05 -6.11 26.81
N ALA A 36 10.26 -5.33 25.75
CA ALA A 36 11.08 -4.12 25.83
C ALA A 36 10.50 -3.13 26.85
N GLY A 37 11.35 -2.61 27.73
CA GLY A 37 10.93 -1.69 28.80
C GLY A 37 10.43 -2.37 30.09
N HIS A 38 10.39 -3.70 30.14
CA HIS A 38 10.00 -4.46 31.33
C HIS A 38 11.11 -5.45 31.75
N THR A 39 11.29 -5.63 33.05
CA THR A 39 12.26 -6.57 33.60
C THR A 39 11.61 -7.92 33.79
N GLY A 40 12.23 -8.98 33.26
CA GLY A 40 11.76 -10.35 33.38
C GLY A 40 11.60 -11.06 32.04
N GLN A 41 11.18 -12.32 32.09
CA GLN A 41 10.96 -13.19 30.92
C GLN A 41 9.76 -14.10 31.18
N ALA A 42 8.95 -14.33 30.13
CA ALA A 42 7.85 -15.29 30.14
C ALA A 42 8.24 -16.54 29.34
N ALA A 43 7.84 -17.72 29.84
CA ALA A 43 8.06 -18.96 29.11
C ALA A 43 7.22 -19.04 27.85
N VAL A 44 7.80 -19.54 26.78
CA VAL A 44 7.16 -19.71 25.49
C VAL A 44 7.01 -21.16 25.14
N VAL A 45 5.84 -21.61 24.79
CA VAL A 45 5.51 -22.96 24.36
C VAL A 45 5.22 -23.01 22.87
N GLN A 46 5.78 -23.94 22.17
CA GLN A 46 5.45 -24.20 20.77
C GLN A 46 4.56 -25.44 20.66
N MET A 47 3.38 -25.28 20.04
CA MET A 47 2.46 -26.36 19.70
C MET A 47 1.99 -26.22 18.25
N ASN A 48 2.07 -27.29 17.49
CA ASN A 48 1.64 -27.33 16.08
C ASN A 48 2.23 -26.20 15.22
N GLY A 49 3.50 -25.86 15.41
CA GLY A 49 4.20 -24.78 14.69
C GLY A 49 3.79 -23.37 15.10
N LYS A 50 2.90 -23.21 16.08
CA LYS A 50 2.48 -21.91 16.64
C LYS A 50 3.15 -21.69 17.99
N THR A 51 3.43 -20.42 18.27
CA THR A 51 4.07 -19.98 19.51
C THR A 51 3.00 -19.44 20.46
N TYR A 52 3.00 -19.93 21.70
CA TYR A 52 2.07 -19.54 22.74
C TYR A 52 2.82 -19.00 23.95
N VAL A 53 2.23 -18.02 24.60
CA VAL A 53 2.71 -17.46 25.87
C VAL A 53 1.56 -17.53 26.87
N ASP A 54 1.88 -17.88 28.09
CA ASP A 54 0.90 -17.84 29.18
C ASP A 54 0.50 -16.40 29.50
N LEU A 55 -0.81 -16.13 29.46
CA LEU A 55 -1.37 -14.79 29.64
C LEU A 55 -1.09 -14.24 31.04
N GLU A 56 -1.09 -15.08 32.07
CA GLU A 56 -0.79 -14.65 33.43
C GLU A 56 0.68 -14.23 33.58
N SER A 57 1.59 -14.99 32.97
CA SER A 57 3.00 -14.65 32.90
C SER A 57 3.25 -13.36 32.13
N LEU A 58 2.52 -13.15 31.03
CA LEU A 58 2.58 -11.91 30.26
C LEU A 58 2.04 -10.71 31.06
N ALA A 59 0.91 -10.86 31.73
CA ALA A 59 0.34 -9.81 32.57
C ALA A 59 1.30 -9.43 33.71
N ARG A 60 1.88 -10.42 34.37
CA ARG A 60 2.87 -10.19 35.45
C ARG A 60 4.12 -9.49 34.94
N LEU A 61 4.61 -9.92 33.76
CA LEU A 61 5.80 -9.33 33.13
C LEU A 61 5.58 -7.86 32.76
N THR A 62 4.39 -7.52 32.31
CA THR A 62 4.03 -6.14 31.90
C THR A 62 3.43 -5.30 33.02
N GLY A 63 3.26 -5.87 34.23
CA GLY A 63 2.57 -5.16 35.33
C GLY A 63 1.07 -4.99 35.07
N GLY A 64 0.51 -5.70 34.11
CA GLY A 64 -0.89 -5.67 33.74
C GLY A 64 -1.78 -6.50 34.64
N SER A 65 -3.10 -6.32 34.52
CA SER A 65 -4.13 -7.11 35.19
C SER A 65 -4.97 -7.88 34.17
N LEU A 66 -5.35 -9.13 34.55
CA LEU A 66 -6.24 -9.98 33.75
C LEU A 66 -7.65 -9.97 34.36
N SER A 67 -8.63 -9.81 33.51
CA SER A 67 -10.05 -9.97 33.83
C SER A 67 -10.66 -11.06 32.96
N PHE A 68 -11.33 -12.01 33.60
CA PHE A 68 -11.97 -13.14 32.94
C PHE A 68 -13.49 -12.95 32.97
N GLN A 69 -14.12 -12.92 31.81
CA GLN A 69 -15.58 -12.97 31.65
C GLN A 69 -15.95 -14.24 30.88
N ALA A 70 -17.19 -14.65 30.93
CA ALA A 70 -17.64 -15.95 30.41
C ALA A 70 -17.13 -16.30 28.99
N ASN A 71 -16.97 -15.33 28.12
CA ASN A 71 -16.53 -15.51 26.73
C ASN A 71 -15.35 -14.59 26.32
N GLN A 72 -14.72 -13.88 27.28
CA GLN A 72 -13.69 -12.91 26.96
C GLN A 72 -12.67 -12.82 28.09
N THR A 73 -11.39 -12.82 27.71
CA THR A 73 -10.30 -12.50 28.62
C THR A 73 -9.71 -11.14 28.20
N THR A 74 -9.65 -10.21 29.14
CA THR A 74 -9.14 -8.86 28.89
C THR A 74 -7.83 -8.67 29.68
N LEU A 75 -6.76 -8.32 28.99
CA LEU A 75 -5.50 -7.89 29.58
C LEU A 75 -5.47 -6.36 29.58
N THR A 76 -5.46 -5.77 30.78
CA THR A 76 -5.26 -4.34 30.96
C THR A 76 -3.81 -4.06 31.33
N LEU A 77 -3.12 -3.34 30.47
CA LEU A 77 -1.74 -2.91 30.74
C LEU A 77 -1.75 -1.63 31.57
N PRO A 78 -0.83 -1.44 32.54
CA PRO A 78 -0.70 -0.17 33.21
C PRO A 78 -0.36 0.90 32.17
N SER A 79 -1.12 1.96 32.13
CA SER A 79 -0.74 3.14 31.35
C SER A 79 0.63 3.58 31.87
N ALA A 80 1.62 3.62 30.98
CA ALA A 80 2.89 4.27 31.34
C ALA A 80 2.54 5.65 31.91
N PRO A 81 3.21 6.10 32.98
CA PRO A 81 2.99 7.46 33.47
C PRO A 81 3.12 8.38 32.26
N VAL A 82 2.04 9.09 31.94
CA VAL A 82 2.06 10.08 30.87
C VAL A 82 3.04 11.14 31.34
N SER A 83 4.31 10.97 31.03
CA SER A 83 5.24 12.07 31.03
C SER A 83 4.56 13.13 30.17
N ALA A 84 4.40 14.35 30.72
CA ALA A 84 3.85 15.46 29.98
C ALA A 84 4.42 15.42 28.57
N PRO A 85 3.57 15.55 27.50
CA PRO A 85 4.03 15.37 26.14
C PRO A 85 5.31 16.19 26.00
N PRO A 86 6.45 15.60 25.60
CA PRO A 86 7.60 16.39 25.23
C PRO A 86 7.06 17.41 24.23
N ALA A 87 7.42 18.68 24.39
CA ALA A 87 7.12 19.71 23.40
C ALA A 87 7.37 19.09 22.04
N PRO A 88 6.41 19.21 21.07
CA PRO A 88 6.50 18.49 19.81
C PRO A 88 7.93 18.59 19.31
N ALA A 89 8.61 17.45 19.20
CA ALA A 89 9.95 17.42 18.64
C ALA A 89 9.87 18.21 17.34
N PRO A 90 10.77 19.19 17.07
CA PRO A 90 10.75 19.91 15.81
C PRO A 90 10.58 18.86 14.73
N ALA A 91 9.51 19.02 13.92
CA ALA A 91 9.23 18.09 12.83
C ALA A 91 10.56 17.82 12.11
N PRO A 92 10.93 16.57 11.83
CA PRO A 92 12.19 16.26 11.17
C PRO A 92 12.33 17.24 10.02
N ALA A 93 13.41 18.02 10.00
CA ALA A 93 13.63 19.02 8.96
C ALA A 93 13.38 18.31 7.62
N ALA A 94 12.39 18.78 6.86
CA ALA A 94 12.00 18.16 5.60
C ALA A 94 13.27 18.01 4.78
N LYS A 95 13.56 16.78 4.32
CA LYS A 95 14.75 16.51 3.54
C LYS A 95 14.67 17.40 2.30
N PRO A 96 15.67 18.25 2.03
CA PRO A 96 15.65 19.06 0.82
C PRO A 96 15.69 18.15 -0.41
N GLY A 97 14.85 18.46 -1.41
CA GLY A 97 14.77 17.69 -2.65
C GLY A 97 13.65 16.66 -2.68
N PHE A 98 13.60 15.92 -3.76
CA PHE A 98 12.60 14.88 -4.01
C PHE A 98 12.93 13.57 -3.29
N SER A 99 11.90 12.85 -2.85
CA SER A 99 12.05 11.46 -2.43
C SER A 99 12.19 10.54 -3.66
N VAL A 100 12.92 9.44 -3.50
CA VAL A 100 13.15 8.48 -4.59
C VAL A 100 11.85 7.82 -5.04
N GLU A 101 10.98 7.52 -4.09
CA GLU A 101 9.68 6.90 -4.33
C GLU A 101 8.77 7.82 -5.14
N PHE A 102 8.71 9.11 -4.79
CA PHE A 102 7.95 10.10 -5.54
C PHE A 102 8.51 10.28 -6.96
N LEU A 103 9.84 10.38 -7.12
CA LEU A 103 10.45 10.50 -8.45
C LEU A 103 10.09 9.33 -9.36
N LYS A 104 10.15 8.09 -8.85
CA LYS A 104 9.76 6.90 -9.62
C LYS A 104 8.30 6.98 -10.07
N ALA A 105 7.39 7.21 -9.12
CA ALA A 105 5.96 7.28 -9.40
C ALA A 105 5.60 8.44 -10.33
N GLY A 106 6.24 9.62 -10.15
CA GLY A 106 6.04 10.78 -11.02
C GLY A 106 6.55 10.56 -12.45
N ILE A 107 7.68 9.88 -12.63
CA ILE A 107 8.20 9.50 -13.96
C ILE A 107 7.23 8.53 -14.65
N GLU A 108 6.68 7.56 -13.91
CA GLU A 108 5.68 6.64 -14.46
C GLU A 108 4.41 7.38 -14.88
N GLU A 109 3.92 8.32 -14.07
CA GLU A 109 2.76 9.16 -14.42
C GLU A 109 3.02 9.96 -15.70
N MET A 110 4.13 10.69 -15.76
CA MET A 110 4.51 11.46 -16.96
C MET A 110 4.65 10.57 -18.21
N SER A 111 5.06 9.31 -18.03
CA SER A 111 5.15 8.36 -19.15
C SER A 111 3.78 7.98 -19.68
N VAL A 112 2.79 7.75 -18.80
CA VAL A 112 1.41 7.43 -19.18
C VAL A 112 0.74 8.64 -19.85
N ILE A 113 0.93 9.85 -19.32
CA ILE A 113 0.41 11.09 -19.94
C ILE A 113 0.98 11.28 -21.36
N ARG A 114 2.28 11.05 -21.53
CA ARG A 114 2.95 11.14 -22.84
C ARG A 114 2.44 10.09 -23.82
N GLU A 115 2.22 8.87 -23.36
CA GLU A 115 1.64 7.79 -24.16
C GLU A 115 0.21 8.13 -24.57
N TRP A 116 -0.62 8.59 -23.64
CA TRP A 116 -1.99 9.02 -23.92
C TRP A 116 -2.03 10.13 -24.96
N ARG A 117 -1.21 11.19 -24.77
CA ARG A 117 -1.08 12.27 -25.74
C ARG A 117 -0.68 11.74 -27.13
N SER A 118 0.38 10.92 -27.19
CA SER A 118 0.89 10.39 -28.45
C SER A 118 -0.16 9.54 -29.19
N ALA A 119 -0.90 8.74 -28.45
CA ALA A 119 -1.98 7.92 -28.99
C ALA A 119 -3.13 8.78 -29.53
N LEU A 120 -3.50 9.87 -28.81
CA LEU A 120 -4.53 10.81 -29.26
C LEU A 120 -4.09 11.55 -30.51
N VAL A 121 -2.87 12.08 -30.55
CA VAL A 121 -2.28 12.76 -31.72
C VAL A 121 -2.28 11.82 -32.93
N ASN A 122 -1.81 10.59 -32.77
CA ASN A 122 -1.80 9.60 -33.84
C ASN A 122 -3.22 9.29 -34.35
N ALA A 123 -4.17 9.09 -33.46
CA ALA A 123 -5.55 8.81 -33.83
C ALA A 123 -6.18 9.95 -34.63
N VAL A 124 -5.87 11.22 -34.30
CA VAL A 124 -6.33 12.37 -35.06
C VAL A 124 -5.64 12.44 -36.42
N GLN A 125 -4.32 12.32 -36.49
CA GLN A 125 -3.54 12.38 -37.73
C GLN A 125 -3.92 11.29 -38.73
N THR A 126 -4.22 10.08 -38.24
CA THR A 126 -4.61 8.93 -39.08
C THR A 126 -6.13 8.83 -39.29
N ASN A 127 -6.90 9.79 -38.75
CA ASN A 127 -8.36 9.73 -38.72
C ASN A 127 -8.93 8.44 -38.13
N SER A 128 -8.21 7.83 -37.19
CA SER A 128 -8.66 6.66 -36.48
C SER A 128 -9.77 6.97 -35.48
N PRO A 129 -10.67 6.03 -35.17
CA PRO A 129 -11.75 6.30 -34.24
C PRO A 129 -11.21 6.58 -32.82
N VAL A 130 -11.65 7.68 -32.23
CA VAL A 130 -11.46 8.01 -30.81
C VAL A 130 -12.83 7.91 -30.16
N ASN A 131 -12.97 7.04 -29.17
CA ASN A 131 -14.23 6.83 -28.45
C ASN A 131 -14.00 6.89 -26.94
N ASP A 132 -15.11 6.92 -26.20
CA ASP A 132 -15.09 7.04 -24.72
C ASP A 132 -14.34 5.88 -24.05
N ASP A 133 -14.50 4.64 -24.54
CA ASP A 133 -13.86 3.47 -23.94
C ASP A 133 -12.34 3.53 -24.08
N TRP A 134 -11.86 3.92 -25.24
CA TRP A 134 -10.45 4.09 -25.52
C TRP A 134 -9.83 5.17 -24.63
N VAL A 135 -10.43 6.37 -24.55
CA VAL A 135 -9.97 7.47 -23.69
C VAL A 135 -10.04 7.09 -22.23
N SER A 136 -11.11 6.40 -21.81
CA SER A 136 -11.27 5.99 -20.41
C SER A 136 -10.21 4.99 -19.96
N GLY A 137 -9.65 4.19 -20.86
CA GLY A 137 -8.52 3.32 -20.59
C GLY A 137 -7.28 4.09 -20.17
N TYR A 138 -6.87 5.07 -20.96
CA TYR A 138 -5.74 5.96 -20.65
C TYR A 138 -5.98 6.78 -19.38
N ARG A 139 -7.18 7.35 -19.24
CA ARG A 139 -7.58 8.13 -18.06
C ARG A 139 -7.41 7.32 -16.78
N ARG A 140 -7.94 6.07 -16.73
CA ARG A 140 -7.80 5.21 -15.56
C ARG A 140 -6.35 4.83 -15.27
N ALA A 141 -5.55 4.59 -16.32
CA ALA A 141 -4.14 4.28 -16.15
C ALA A 141 -3.40 5.48 -15.53
N ALA A 142 -3.60 6.69 -16.06
CA ALA A 142 -3.02 7.92 -15.55
C ALA A 142 -3.49 8.23 -14.12
N ASP A 143 -4.79 8.16 -13.83
CA ASP A 143 -5.35 8.37 -12.49
C ASP A 143 -4.73 7.41 -11.45
N SER A 144 -4.56 6.15 -11.81
CA SER A 144 -3.90 5.16 -10.94
C SER A 144 -2.43 5.52 -10.65
N ARG A 145 -1.67 6.02 -11.64
CA ARG A 145 -0.28 6.44 -11.46
C ARG A 145 -0.19 7.74 -10.66
N LEU A 146 -1.09 8.67 -10.92
CA LEU A 146 -1.20 9.91 -10.15
C LEU A 146 -1.46 9.63 -8.65
N ALA A 147 -2.35 8.69 -8.35
CA ALA A 147 -2.62 8.25 -6.98
C ALA A 147 -1.38 7.62 -6.32
N LEU A 148 -0.57 6.86 -7.06
CA LEU A 148 0.69 6.31 -6.55
C LEU A 148 1.71 7.42 -6.26
N ALA A 149 1.82 8.44 -7.12
CA ALA A 149 2.68 9.59 -6.90
C ALA A 149 2.22 10.39 -5.67
N ASP A 150 0.92 10.60 -5.49
CA ASP A 150 0.35 11.27 -4.31
C ASP A 150 0.68 10.51 -3.01
N ALA A 151 0.52 9.20 -3.01
CA ALA A 151 0.86 8.34 -1.87
C ALA A 151 2.36 8.32 -1.54
N ALA A 152 3.22 8.52 -2.54
CA ALA A 152 4.67 8.55 -2.40
C ALA A 152 5.21 9.92 -1.96
N ALA A 153 4.41 11.00 -2.06
CA ALA A 153 4.83 12.37 -1.76
C ALA A 153 5.11 12.55 -0.25
N SER A 154 6.37 12.63 0.11
CA SER A 154 6.83 12.69 1.51
C SER A 154 7.56 13.97 1.88
N THR A 155 8.11 14.72 0.91
CA THR A 155 8.81 15.97 1.13
C THR A 155 7.97 17.18 0.71
N ASP A 156 8.40 18.40 1.07
CA ASP A 156 7.77 19.63 0.56
C ASP A 156 7.93 19.78 -0.95
N SER A 157 9.09 19.39 -1.47
CA SER A 157 9.36 19.34 -2.91
C SER A 157 8.42 18.39 -3.64
N ASP A 158 8.17 17.19 -3.07
CA ASP A 158 7.22 16.22 -3.62
C ASP A 158 5.81 16.81 -3.70
N ARG A 159 5.35 17.47 -2.62
CA ARG A 159 4.01 18.08 -2.57
C ARG A 159 3.82 19.20 -3.59
N GLN A 160 4.85 20.02 -3.81
CA GLN A 160 4.80 21.06 -4.84
C GLN A 160 4.74 20.45 -6.24
N ALA A 161 5.63 19.51 -6.55
CA ALA A 161 5.63 18.84 -7.85
C ALA A 161 4.36 17.98 -8.07
N MET A 162 3.77 17.43 -7.00
CA MET A 162 2.50 16.72 -7.06
C MET A 162 1.36 17.62 -7.56
N GLY A 163 1.34 18.90 -7.14
CA GLY A 163 0.41 19.90 -7.68
C GLY A 163 0.55 20.06 -9.20
N MET A 164 1.79 20.13 -9.69
CA MET A 164 2.08 20.25 -11.13
C MET A 164 1.70 18.97 -11.90
N LEU A 165 1.99 17.79 -11.37
CA LEU A 165 1.57 16.50 -11.97
C LEU A 165 0.04 16.42 -12.10
N ARG A 166 -0.68 16.85 -11.07
CA ARG A 166 -2.16 16.89 -11.10
C ARG A 166 -2.69 17.87 -12.17
N ASN A 167 -2.05 19.01 -12.33
CA ASN A 167 -2.41 19.96 -13.37
C ASN A 167 -2.11 19.40 -14.77
N GLU A 168 -1.00 18.71 -14.94
CA GLU A 168 -0.64 18.02 -16.18
C GLU A 168 -1.69 16.96 -16.57
N PHE A 169 -2.09 16.11 -15.61
CA PHE A 169 -3.18 15.15 -15.79
C PHE A 169 -4.49 15.84 -16.20
N ASN A 170 -4.88 16.91 -15.50
CA ASN A 170 -6.11 17.66 -15.79
C ASN A 170 -6.07 18.29 -17.21
N ASN A 171 -4.94 18.84 -17.61
CA ASN A 171 -4.75 19.38 -18.94
C ASN A 171 -4.91 18.30 -20.03
N MET A 172 -4.33 17.12 -19.82
CA MET A 172 -4.47 15.99 -20.74
C MET A 172 -5.92 15.48 -20.80
N GLN A 173 -6.59 15.41 -19.65
CA GLN A 173 -8.00 15.06 -19.57
C GLN A 173 -8.86 16.05 -20.36
N GLN A 174 -8.68 17.34 -20.12
CA GLN A 174 -9.40 18.39 -20.84
C GLN A 174 -9.17 18.31 -22.35
N MET A 175 -7.94 18.10 -22.79
CA MET A 175 -7.61 17.97 -24.20
C MET A 175 -8.33 16.78 -24.84
N SER A 176 -8.30 15.62 -24.20
CA SER A 176 -8.97 14.42 -24.74
C SER A 176 -10.49 14.58 -24.76
N ASP A 177 -11.09 15.25 -23.78
CA ASP A 177 -12.53 15.53 -23.73
C ASP A 177 -12.97 16.50 -24.86
N GLN A 178 -12.14 17.48 -25.20
CA GLN A 178 -12.38 18.36 -26.35
C GLN A 178 -12.43 17.55 -27.66
N PHE A 179 -11.46 16.65 -27.89
CA PHE A 179 -11.46 15.83 -29.11
C PHE A 179 -12.62 14.83 -29.15
N LEU A 180 -12.96 14.20 -28.01
CA LEU A 180 -14.15 13.36 -27.92
C LEU A 180 -15.43 14.12 -28.28
N THR A 181 -15.59 15.35 -27.77
CA THR A 181 -16.75 16.19 -28.02
C THR A 181 -16.84 16.55 -29.50
N MET A 182 -15.73 16.92 -30.12
CA MET A 182 -15.68 17.19 -31.54
C MET A 182 -16.09 15.98 -32.39
N ARG A 183 -15.61 14.78 -32.03
CA ARG A 183 -15.98 13.52 -32.71
C ARG A 183 -17.46 13.17 -32.54
N LYS A 184 -17.99 13.27 -31.32
CA LYS A 184 -19.42 13.04 -31.03
C LYS A 184 -20.33 13.94 -31.82
N ASN A 185 -19.92 15.21 -32.05
CA ASN A 185 -20.66 16.19 -32.84
C ASN A 185 -20.41 16.05 -34.34
N MET A 186 -19.69 14.99 -34.78
CA MET A 186 -19.30 14.78 -36.18
C MET A 186 -18.54 15.95 -36.80
N ASN A 187 -17.87 16.74 -36.00
CA ASN A 187 -17.03 17.82 -36.47
C ASN A 187 -15.78 17.27 -37.14
N TYR A 188 -15.39 17.84 -38.26
CA TYR A 188 -14.11 17.52 -38.87
C TYR A 188 -12.97 17.99 -37.95
N ILE A 189 -12.03 17.10 -37.67
CA ILE A 189 -10.81 17.40 -36.96
C ILE A 189 -9.65 17.30 -37.93
N SER A 190 -9.00 18.45 -38.20
CA SER A 190 -7.83 18.46 -39.07
C SER A 190 -6.69 17.63 -38.45
N PRO A 191 -5.91 16.88 -39.25
CA PRO A 191 -4.67 16.24 -38.81
C PRO A 191 -3.71 17.20 -38.12
N ASP A 192 -3.71 18.48 -38.51
CA ASP A 192 -2.82 19.52 -37.97
C ASP A 192 -3.40 20.21 -36.73
N SER A 193 -4.48 19.69 -36.15
CA SER A 193 -5.19 20.32 -35.01
C SER A 193 -4.32 20.46 -33.77
N PHE A 194 -3.22 19.71 -33.66
CA PHE A 194 -2.26 19.78 -32.55
C PHE A 194 -1.17 20.83 -32.77
N ASP A 195 -0.84 21.21 -33.98
CA ASP A 195 0.35 22.03 -34.28
C ASP A 195 0.34 23.38 -33.54
N ASN A 196 -0.85 23.98 -33.37
CA ASN A 196 -1.05 25.25 -32.68
C ASN A 196 -2.06 25.15 -31.51
N ASN A 197 -2.30 23.95 -31.00
CA ASN A 197 -3.23 23.77 -29.88
C ASN A 197 -2.58 24.30 -28.58
N PRO A 198 -3.13 25.32 -27.91
CA PRO A 198 -2.50 25.92 -26.73
C PRO A 198 -2.46 24.97 -25.56
N LEU A 199 -3.43 24.03 -25.44
CA LEU A 199 -3.45 23.03 -24.38
C LEU A 199 -2.40 21.95 -24.62
N ASP A 200 -2.20 21.54 -25.88
CA ASP A 200 -1.11 20.63 -26.24
C ASP A 200 0.26 21.24 -25.98
N GLN A 201 0.46 22.50 -26.33
CA GLN A 201 1.68 23.24 -26.01
C GLN A 201 1.93 23.31 -24.50
N LYS A 202 0.88 23.54 -23.72
CA LYS A 202 0.94 23.59 -22.26
C LYS A 202 1.38 22.23 -21.67
N ILE A 203 0.76 21.12 -22.11
CA ILE A 203 1.12 19.76 -21.73
C ILE A 203 2.60 19.48 -22.05
N MET A 204 3.04 19.78 -23.25
CA MET A 204 4.42 19.56 -23.69
C MET A 204 5.44 20.37 -22.89
N ASN A 205 5.10 21.61 -22.52
CA ASN A 205 5.99 22.47 -21.73
C ASN A 205 6.05 22.01 -20.27
N CYS A 206 4.89 21.69 -19.66
CA CYS A 206 4.83 21.18 -18.31
C CYS A 206 5.58 19.83 -18.17
N SER A 207 5.36 18.90 -19.10
CA SER A 207 6.12 17.62 -19.13
C SER A 207 7.64 17.86 -19.19
N ARG A 208 8.07 18.87 -19.92
CA ARG A 208 9.49 19.23 -20.03
C ARG A 208 10.03 19.80 -18.73
N ALA A 209 9.27 20.71 -18.08
CA ALA A 209 9.61 21.30 -16.80
C ALA A 209 9.69 20.23 -15.70
N LEU A 210 8.69 19.34 -15.59
CA LEU A 210 8.68 18.22 -14.64
C LEU A 210 9.87 17.28 -14.86
N GLY A 211 10.23 16.98 -16.11
CA GLY A 211 11.39 16.18 -16.45
C GLY A 211 12.71 16.86 -16.03
N ALA A 212 12.84 18.18 -16.21
CA ALA A 212 14.01 18.94 -15.76
C ALA A 212 14.11 18.96 -14.22
N MET A 213 12.99 19.11 -13.51
CA MET A 213 12.96 19.02 -12.05
C MET A 213 13.38 17.63 -11.54
N ALA A 214 12.88 16.57 -12.17
CA ALA A 214 13.25 15.20 -11.82
C ALA A 214 14.77 14.96 -12.04
N ALA A 215 15.34 15.52 -13.10
CA ALA A 215 16.76 15.40 -13.41
C ALA A 215 17.67 16.24 -12.49
N SER A 216 17.23 17.44 -12.09
CA SER A 216 18.00 18.34 -11.22
C SER A 216 17.84 18.03 -9.73
N GLY A 217 16.79 17.31 -9.35
CA GLY A 217 16.41 17.09 -7.96
C GLY A 217 15.86 18.35 -7.24
N GLN A 218 15.55 19.41 -7.99
CA GLN A 218 15.08 20.69 -7.46
C GLN A 218 13.74 21.07 -8.07
N VAL A 219 12.84 21.54 -7.24
CA VAL A 219 11.57 22.11 -7.70
C VAL A 219 11.82 23.49 -8.28
N GLN A 220 11.30 23.71 -9.46
CA GLN A 220 11.17 25.02 -10.09
C GLN A 220 9.71 25.20 -10.48
N ASP A 221 9.10 26.26 -9.98
CA ASP A 221 7.75 26.60 -10.40
C ASP A 221 7.75 27.00 -11.87
N ASP A 222 6.87 26.38 -12.66
CA ASP A 222 6.76 26.65 -14.10
C ASP A 222 5.30 26.97 -14.45
N ILE A 223 5.08 28.15 -15.03
CA ILE A 223 3.75 28.65 -15.38
C ILE A 223 3.02 27.71 -16.35
N SER A 224 3.73 26.91 -17.13
CA SER A 224 3.12 25.94 -18.04
C SER A 224 2.41 24.81 -17.32
N CYS A 225 2.70 24.60 -16.03
CA CYS A 225 2.06 23.59 -15.19
C CYS A 225 0.88 24.11 -14.37
N HIS A 226 0.40 25.35 -14.59
CA HIS A 226 -0.72 25.99 -13.86
C HIS A 226 -1.97 26.15 -14.68
#